data_dd59150c7856948afe7daf7cb0a413ff
#
_entry.id   dd59150c7856948afe7daf7cb0a413ff
#
_cell.length_a   1.000
_cell.length_b   1.000
_cell.length_c   1.000
_cell.angle_alpha   90.00
_cell.angle_beta   90.00
_cell.angle_gamma   90.00
#
_symmetry.space_group_name_H-M   'P 1'
#
loop_
_entity.id
_entity.type
_entity.pdbx_description
1 polymer ?
#
loop_
_entity_poly.entity_id
_entity_poly.type
_entity_poly.pdbx_seq_one_letter_code
_entity_poly.pdbx_strand_id
1 'polypeptide(L)'
;MIGFFNVYKPTGMSSAAVVGKLKRKLGVKKIGHMGTLDPLACGILPIAVGKATRMFDYFLNKDKTYIVEAEFGYLTPSLDLGTEISETTTVIPNLDDIMGGCLSFIGKIEQYPPIYSAKSVNGVRAYDLARKGESVDLRPAEVNILRFECLRQISNTKFEFLINCSSGTYVRSLIYDLSKKLNSLATVTKLERVNSGYFDKEDSIGLDELLDCENPNLHLIDITNVFRNYDIINISDDDFYKIRNGIAIYTNLENKDNVFVKYNSELIGVGTINNNQLSLKTFLLQD
;
A
#
# COMPACT_ATOMS: atom_id res chain seq x y z
N MET A 1 10.46 6.19 19.97
CA MET A 1 9.20 6.20 19.21
C MET A 1 9.12 4.92 18.40
N ILE A 2 8.04 4.12 18.58
CA ILE A 2 7.75 2.88 17.82
C ILE A 2 6.24 2.87 17.57
N GLY A 3 5.80 2.74 16.33
CA GLY A 3 4.38 2.73 15.95
C GLY A 3 4.17 3.18 14.52
N PHE A 4 2.95 3.61 14.22
CA PHE A 4 2.55 4.04 12.88
C PHE A 4 1.96 5.45 12.90
N PHE A 5 2.06 6.14 11.77
CA PHE A 5 1.26 7.31 11.45
C PHE A 5 0.39 7.00 10.25
N ASN A 6 -0.89 7.36 10.30
CA ASN A 6 -1.80 7.31 9.17
C ASN A 6 -1.74 8.66 8.43
N VAL A 7 -0.81 8.78 7.48
CA VAL A 7 -0.53 10.06 6.80
C VAL A 7 -1.29 10.16 5.49
N TYR A 8 -1.99 11.27 5.29
CA TYR A 8 -2.52 11.64 3.98
C TYR A 8 -1.42 12.32 3.16
N LYS A 9 -0.93 11.63 2.13
CA LYS A 9 0.09 12.15 1.20
C LYS A 9 -0.56 13.11 0.20
N PRO A 10 -0.06 14.34 0.05
CA PRO A 10 -0.54 15.24 -1.00
C PRO A 10 -0.07 14.77 -2.40
N THR A 11 -0.74 15.24 -3.45
CA THR A 11 -0.30 15.11 -4.85
C THR A 11 1.01 15.85 -5.09
N GLY A 12 1.81 15.41 -6.06
CA GLY A 12 3.05 16.07 -6.49
C GLY A 12 4.29 15.67 -5.69
N MET A 13 4.14 14.79 -4.69
CA MET A 13 5.26 14.36 -3.84
C MET A 13 5.41 12.83 -3.85
N SER A 14 6.63 12.33 -3.97
CA SER A 14 6.90 10.89 -3.87
C SER A 14 6.75 10.37 -2.43
N SER A 15 6.41 9.09 -2.26
CA SER A 15 6.35 8.44 -0.94
C SER A 15 7.68 8.54 -0.18
N ALA A 16 8.81 8.44 -0.88
CA ALA A 16 10.14 8.61 -0.29
C ALA A 16 10.38 10.04 0.22
N ALA A 17 9.88 11.06 -0.49
CA ALA A 17 10.00 12.45 -0.06
C ALA A 17 9.19 12.72 1.22
N VAL A 18 7.99 12.14 1.35
CA VAL A 18 7.18 12.18 2.58
C VAL A 18 7.96 11.58 3.75
N VAL A 19 8.51 10.36 3.57
CA VAL A 19 9.35 9.70 4.59
C VAL A 19 10.54 10.58 4.97
N GLY A 20 11.22 11.19 4.00
CA GLY A 20 12.37 12.09 4.25
C GLY A 20 12.01 13.33 5.07
N LYS A 21 10.85 13.96 4.81
CA LYS A 21 10.35 15.11 5.60
C LYS A 21 10.03 14.68 7.03
N LEU A 22 9.27 13.59 7.20
CA LEU A 22 8.91 13.07 8.53
C LEU A 22 10.12 12.59 9.32
N LYS A 23 11.11 11.98 8.66
CA LYS A 23 12.36 11.55 9.31
C LYS A 23 13.07 12.72 9.99
N ARG A 24 13.15 13.87 9.29
CA ARG A 24 13.76 15.10 9.86
C ARG A 24 12.93 15.68 10.99
N LYS A 25 11.60 15.81 10.78
CA LYS A 25 10.68 16.34 11.81
C LYS A 25 10.70 15.53 13.09
N LEU A 26 10.67 14.20 12.98
CA LEU A 26 10.58 13.28 14.12
C LEU A 26 11.95 12.96 14.76
N GLY A 27 13.06 13.29 14.12
CA GLY A 27 14.41 12.98 14.62
C GLY A 27 14.70 11.49 14.76
N VAL A 28 14.01 10.63 14.01
CA VAL A 28 14.11 9.16 14.15
C VAL A 28 15.11 8.56 13.17
N LYS A 29 15.80 7.46 13.61
CA LYS A 29 16.76 6.76 12.76
C LYS A 29 16.07 5.85 11.73
N LYS A 30 15.02 5.13 12.15
CA LYS A 30 14.28 4.14 11.33
C LYS A 30 12.87 4.65 11.06
N ILE A 31 12.51 4.78 9.80
CA ILE A 31 11.20 5.19 9.31
C ILE A 31 11.02 4.67 7.88
N GLY A 32 9.80 4.29 7.52
CA GLY A 32 9.47 3.79 6.17
C GLY A 32 7.97 3.80 5.92
N HIS A 33 7.57 3.79 4.67
CA HIS A 33 6.16 3.66 4.29
C HIS A 33 5.77 2.19 4.08
N MET A 34 4.49 1.85 4.32
CA MET A 34 3.94 0.50 4.21
C MET A 34 3.21 0.26 2.88
N GLY A 35 3.72 0.82 1.80
CA GLY A 35 3.17 0.68 0.45
C GLY A 35 3.29 1.98 -0.34
N THR A 36 3.97 1.92 -1.47
CA THR A 36 4.24 3.09 -2.33
C THR A 36 2.94 3.70 -2.88
N LEU A 37 2.89 5.02 -2.96
CA LEU A 37 1.99 5.81 -3.81
C LEU A 37 2.82 6.55 -4.85
N ASP A 38 2.31 6.61 -6.07
CA ASP A 38 2.91 7.39 -7.16
C ASP A 38 2.96 8.89 -6.80
N PRO A 39 3.88 9.67 -7.40
CA PRO A 39 3.96 11.11 -7.11
C PRO A 39 2.65 11.86 -7.35
N LEU A 40 1.94 11.56 -8.44
CA LEU A 40 0.66 12.20 -8.80
C LEU A 40 -0.53 11.66 -8.01
N ALA A 41 -0.40 10.49 -7.38
CA ALA A 41 -1.44 9.97 -6.48
C ALA A 41 -1.42 10.70 -5.13
N CYS A 42 -2.58 10.77 -4.48
CA CYS A 42 -2.73 11.24 -3.10
C CYS A 42 -3.37 10.19 -2.20
N GLY A 43 -3.54 10.50 -0.92
CA GLY A 43 -4.28 9.66 0.03
C GLY A 43 -3.39 8.90 1.00
N ILE A 44 -3.92 7.82 1.54
CA ILE A 44 -3.40 7.11 2.69
C ILE A 44 -2.04 6.48 2.41
N LEU A 45 -1.03 6.92 3.16
CA LEU A 45 0.33 6.41 3.15
C LEU A 45 0.73 6.06 4.60
N PRO A 46 0.52 4.81 5.04
CA PRO A 46 0.92 4.40 6.37
C PRO A 46 2.44 4.48 6.53
N ILE A 47 2.89 5.14 7.59
CA ILE A 47 4.31 5.36 7.90
C ILE A 47 4.64 4.63 9.20
N ALA A 48 5.60 3.72 9.15
CA ALA A 48 6.13 3.02 10.32
C ALA A 48 7.37 3.72 10.87
N VAL A 49 7.50 3.79 12.19
CA VAL A 49 8.62 4.42 12.90
C VAL A 49 9.29 3.43 13.84
N GLY A 50 10.59 3.53 13.96
CA GLY A 50 11.39 2.64 14.82
C GLY A 50 11.29 1.19 14.36
N LYS A 51 11.13 0.28 15.31
CA LYS A 51 11.04 -1.16 15.00
C LYS A 51 9.71 -1.57 14.36
N ALA A 52 8.68 -0.70 14.36
CA ALA A 52 7.47 -0.94 13.57
C ALA A 52 7.75 -1.07 12.06
N THR A 53 8.88 -0.56 11.56
CA THR A 53 9.32 -0.80 10.17
C THR A 53 9.51 -2.29 9.83
N ARG A 54 9.73 -3.14 10.83
CA ARG A 54 9.81 -4.61 10.66
C ARG A 54 8.45 -5.27 10.40
N MET A 55 7.36 -4.50 10.57
CA MET A 55 5.99 -4.98 10.31
C MET A 55 5.57 -4.85 8.83
N PHE A 56 6.47 -4.46 7.93
CA PHE A 56 6.17 -4.23 6.51
C PHE A 56 5.48 -5.44 5.86
N ASP A 57 5.97 -6.65 6.10
CA ASP A 57 5.43 -7.86 5.48
C ASP A 57 3.98 -8.15 5.90
N TYR A 58 3.55 -7.67 7.06
CA TYR A 58 2.16 -7.80 7.54
C TYR A 58 1.17 -6.89 6.78
N PHE A 59 1.67 -5.93 6.01
CA PHE A 59 0.89 -5.06 5.12
C PHE A 59 0.89 -5.52 3.66
N LEU A 60 1.81 -6.40 3.26
CA LEU A 60 1.95 -6.85 1.87
C LEU A 60 0.68 -7.52 1.35
N ASN A 61 -0.03 -8.26 2.19
CA ASN A 61 -1.22 -9.01 1.81
C ASN A 61 -2.53 -8.30 2.21
N LYS A 62 -2.48 -6.98 2.43
CA LYS A 62 -3.68 -6.20 2.77
C LYS A 62 -4.22 -5.48 1.55
N ASP A 63 -5.54 -5.51 1.44
CA ASP A 63 -6.24 -4.84 0.34
C ASP A 63 -6.12 -3.32 0.43
N LYS A 64 -6.36 -2.66 -0.69
CA LYS A 64 -6.35 -1.22 -0.82
C LYS A 64 -7.56 -0.77 -1.61
N THR A 65 -8.11 0.38 -1.21
CA THR A 65 -9.25 0.98 -1.92
C THR A 65 -8.84 2.33 -2.49
N TYR A 66 -9.25 2.55 -3.73
CA TYR A 66 -8.92 3.76 -4.48
C TYR A 66 -10.18 4.40 -5.04
N ILE A 67 -10.19 5.75 -5.07
CA ILE A 67 -11.06 6.55 -5.92
C ILE A 67 -10.21 7.07 -7.08
N VAL A 68 -10.68 6.85 -8.28
CA VAL A 68 -9.90 7.07 -9.51
C VAL A 68 -10.72 7.89 -10.48
N GLU A 69 -10.16 8.97 -11.01
CA GLU A 69 -10.71 9.62 -12.20
C GLU A 69 -9.87 9.20 -13.41
N ALA A 70 -10.53 8.75 -14.46
CA ALA A 70 -9.91 8.43 -15.73
C ALA A 70 -10.62 9.15 -16.87
N GLU A 71 -9.84 9.63 -17.81
CA GLU A 71 -10.33 10.32 -19.01
C GLU A 71 -10.06 9.48 -20.24
N PHE A 72 -11.09 9.20 -21.00
CA PHE A 72 -11.07 8.45 -22.25
C PHE A 72 -10.84 9.39 -23.43
N GLY A 73 -10.22 8.86 -24.49
CA GLY A 73 -9.92 9.60 -25.71
C GLY A 73 -8.44 9.80 -25.97
N TYR A 74 -7.57 9.55 -24.98
CA TYR A 74 -6.11 9.65 -25.14
C TYR A 74 -5.35 8.73 -24.21
N LEU A 75 -4.09 8.48 -24.55
CA LEU A 75 -3.15 7.69 -23.77
C LEU A 75 -1.86 8.46 -23.54
N THR A 76 -1.29 8.30 -22.36
CA THR A 76 0.07 8.73 -22.02
C THR A 76 0.94 7.50 -21.72
N PRO A 77 2.25 7.51 -22.00
CA PRO A 77 3.13 6.38 -21.71
C PRO A 77 3.21 5.99 -20.22
N SER A 78 3.00 6.95 -19.30
CA SER A 78 2.95 6.70 -17.86
C SER A 78 1.58 6.19 -17.38
N LEU A 79 0.55 6.20 -18.25
CA LEU A 79 -0.84 5.89 -17.94
C LEU A 79 -1.50 6.86 -16.95
N ASP A 80 -0.82 7.98 -16.67
CA ASP A 80 -1.26 9.11 -15.84
C ASP A 80 -0.77 10.43 -16.45
N LEU A 81 -0.97 11.56 -15.79
CA LEU A 81 -0.56 12.88 -16.26
C LEU A 81 0.95 13.17 -16.13
N GLY A 82 1.78 12.16 -15.90
CA GLY A 82 3.23 12.30 -15.73
C GLY A 82 4.04 12.41 -17.02
N THR A 83 3.42 12.13 -18.17
CA THR A 83 4.05 12.21 -19.49
C THR A 83 3.07 12.83 -20.51
N GLU A 84 3.61 13.35 -21.62
CA GLU A 84 2.82 13.90 -22.71
C GLU A 84 1.94 12.83 -23.38
N ILE A 85 0.88 13.29 -24.06
CA ILE A 85 -0.03 12.41 -24.81
C ILE A 85 0.73 11.77 -25.98
N SER A 86 0.65 10.43 -26.07
CA SER A 86 1.28 9.66 -27.15
C SER A 86 0.30 9.19 -28.23
N GLU A 87 -0.96 8.96 -27.84
CA GLU A 87 -1.99 8.43 -28.72
C GLU A 87 -3.33 9.09 -28.42
N THR A 88 -4.19 9.23 -29.45
CA THR A 88 -5.56 9.73 -29.29
C THR A 88 -6.56 8.85 -30.03
N THR A 89 -7.82 8.87 -29.61
CA THR A 89 -8.94 8.21 -30.26
C THR A 89 -10.20 9.01 -30.10
N THR A 90 -11.12 8.87 -31.06
CA THR A 90 -12.47 9.43 -30.98
C THR A 90 -13.48 8.46 -30.35
N VAL A 91 -13.08 7.23 -30.09
CA VAL A 91 -13.93 6.20 -29.48
C VAL A 91 -14.03 6.46 -27.98
N ILE A 92 -15.17 6.93 -27.53
CA ILE A 92 -15.52 7.14 -26.14
C ILE A 92 -16.61 6.14 -25.76
N PRO A 93 -16.35 5.19 -24.82
CA PRO A 93 -17.35 4.24 -24.39
C PRO A 93 -18.51 4.93 -23.66
N ASN A 94 -19.70 4.40 -23.79
CA ASN A 94 -20.83 4.85 -22.97
C ASN A 94 -20.78 4.27 -21.56
N LEU A 95 -21.64 4.75 -20.66
CA LEU A 95 -21.64 4.36 -19.26
C LEU A 95 -21.92 2.86 -19.06
N ASP A 96 -22.84 2.28 -19.84
CA ASP A 96 -23.21 0.86 -19.73
C ASP A 96 -22.04 -0.05 -20.16
N ASP A 97 -21.33 0.31 -21.23
CA ASP A 97 -20.13 -0.39 -21.68
C ASP A 97 -19.03 -0.37 -20.60
N ILE A 98 -18.83 0.79 -19.96
CA ILE A 98 -17.87 0.95 -18.87
C ILE A 98 -18.25 0.09 -17.68
N MET A 99 -19.51 0.12 -17.24
CA MET A 99 -19.99 -0.67 -16.12
C MET A 99 -19.84 -2.18 -16.39
N GLY A 100 -20.25 -2.64 -17.59
CA GLY A 100 -20.06 -4.02 -18.02
C GLY A 100 -18.58 -4.42 -18.12
N GLY A 101 -17.74 -3.51 -18.62
CA GLY A 101 -16.30 -3.68 -18.68
C GLY A 101 -15.67 -3.87 -17.30
N CYS A 102 -16.02 -3.03 -16.32
CA CYS A 102 -15.52 -3.13 -14.94
C CYS A 102 -15.79 -4.50 -14.33
N LEU A 103 -17.02 -5.02 -14.47
CA LEU A 103 -17.42 -6.32 -13.92
C LEU A 103 -16.55 -7.48 -14.43
N SER A 104 -16.03 -7.39 -15.63
CA SER A 104 -15.22 -8.44 -16.25
C SER A 104 -13.81 -8.57 -15.66
N PHE A 105 -13.36 -7.63 -14.85
CA PHE A 105 -12.07 -7.67 -14.16
C PHE A 105 -12.16 -8.16 -12.72
N ILE A 106 -13.36 -8.41 -12.18
CA ILE A 106 -13.53 -8.91 -10.82
C ILE A 106 -12.94 -10.31 -10.69
N GLY A 107 -12.18 -10.55 -9.61
CA GLY A 107 -11.49 -11.80 -9.32
C GLY A 107 -10.00 -11.73 -9.62
N LYS A 108 -9.40 -12.91 -9.83
CA LYS A 108 -7.97 -13.03 -10.14
C LYS A 108 -7.70 -12.73 -11.59
N ILE A 109 -6.75 -11.84 -11.83
CA ILE A 109 -6.29 -11.46 -13.17
C ILE A 109 -4.76 -11.45 -13.23
N GLU A 110 -4.20 -11.69 -14.40
CA GLU A 110 -2.80 -11.39 -14.69
C GLU A 110 -2.67 -9.94 -15.13
N GLN A 111 -1.78 -9.19 -14.49
CA GLN A 111 -1.56 -7.78 -14.79
C GLN A 111 -0.10 -7.49 -15.09
N TYR A 112 0.16 -6.78 -16.18
CA TYR A 112 1.48 -6.23 -16.46
C TYR A 112 1.68 -4.92 -15.69
N PRO A 113 2.78 -4.80 -14.92
CA PRO A 113 3.13 -3.52 -14.31
C PRO A 113 3.36 -2.45 -15.39
N PRO A 114 3.01 -1.18 -15.12
CA PRO A 114 3.35 -0.11 -16.05
C PRO A 114 4.87 0.08 -16.11
N ILE A 115 5.39 0.49 -17.27
CA ILE A 115 6.82 0.74 -17.47
C ILE A 115 7.34 1.79 -16.46
N TYR A 116 6.51 2.81 -16.18
CA TYR A 116 6.78 3.81 -15.14
C TYR A 116 6.34 3.31 -13.76
N SER A 117 7.05 2.33 -13.21
CA SER A 117 6.77 1.77 -11.88
C SER A 117 8.01 1.66 -11.00
N ALA A 118 7.77 1.50 -9.68
CA ALA A 118 8.82 1.27 -8.69
C ALA A 118 9.34 -0.17 -8.68
N LYS A 119 8.82 -1.08 -9.56
CA LYS A 119 9.28 -2.47 -9.66
C LYS A 119 10.74 -2.49 -10.08
N SER A 120 11.54 -3.33 -9.42
CA SER A 120 12.96 -3.48 -9.74
C SER A 120 13.16 -4.61 -10.76
N VAL A 121 13.95 -4.35 -11.80
CA VAL A 121 14.40 -5.32 -12.79
C VAL A 121 15.93 -5.29 -12.77
N ASN A 122 16.56 -6.43 -12.45
CA ASN A 122 18.02 -6.55 -12.31
C ASN A 122 18.66 -5.51 -11.38
N GLY A 123 17.95 -5.13 -10.29
CA GLY A 123 18.45 -4.17 -9.31
C GLY A 123 18.23 -2.69 -9.68
N VAL A 124 17.71 -2.39 -10.87
CA VAL A 124 17.38 -1.02 -11.32
C VAL A 124 15.85 -0.87 -11.36
N ARG A 125 15.32 0.28 -10.96
CA ARG A 125 13.88 0.53 -11.00
C ARG A 125 13.41 0.71 -12.46
N ALA A 126 12.26 0.10 -12.80
CA ALA A 126 11.67 0.20 -14.14
C ALA A 126 11.46 1.67 -14.57
N TYR A 127 11.05 2.53 -13.65
CA TYR A 127 10.92 3.97 -13.87
C TYR A 127 12.23 4.65 -14.34
N ASP A 128 13.37 4.26 -13.77
CA ASP A 128 14.67 4.85 -14.13
C ASP A 128 15.13 4.40 -15.54
N LEU A 129 14.81 3.14 -15.91
CA LEU A 129 15.07 2.60 -17.25
C LEU A 129 14.14 3.26 -18.29
N ALA A 130 12.85 3.39 -17.97
CA ALA A 130 11.88 4.02 -18.86
C ALA A 130 12.24 5.47 -19.20
N ARG A 131 12.73 6.25 -18.21
CA ARG A 131 13.23 7.63 -18.47
C ARG A 131 14.44 7.70 -19.38
N LYS A 132 15.23 6.65 -19.44
CA LYS A 132 16.39 6.57 -20.36
C LYS A 132 16.01 6.04 -21.75
N GLY A 133 14.74 5.69 -21.97
CA GLY A 133 14.26 5.07 -23.21
C GLY A 133 14.68 3.61 -23.37
N GLU A 134 15.13 2.95 -22.27
CA GLU A 134 15.52 1.56 -22.29
C GLU A 134 14.28 0.67 -22.21
N SER A 135 14.28 -0.45 -22.97
CA SER A 135 13.20 -1.44 -22.89
C SER A 135 13.26 -2.20 -21.57
N VAL A 136 12.08 -2.36 -20.92
CA VAL A 136 11.98 -3.08 -19.65
C VAL A 136 11.13 -4.32 -19.86
N ASP A 137 11.71 -5.50 -19.66
CA ASP A 137 10.96 -6.76 -19.65
C ASP A 137 10.28 -6.93 -18.29
N LEU A 138 9.00 -6.61 -18.22
CA LEU A 138 8.17 -6.73 -17.02
C LEU A 138 7.32 -7.99 -17.11
N ARG A 139 7.52 -8.92 -16.19
CA ARG A 139 6.67 -10.12 -16.10
C ARG A 139 5.34 -9.77 -15.44
N PRO A 140 4.23 -10.35 -15.94
CA PRO A 140 2.93 -10.19 -15.32
C PRO A 140 2.95 -10.77 -13.89
N ALA A 141 2.02 -10.31 -13.08
CA ALA A 141 1.77 -10.83 -11.75
C ALA A 141 0.27 -11.07 -11.55
N GLU A 142 -0.08 -12.14 -10.85
CA GLU A 142 -1.46 -12.37 -10.43
C GLU A 142 -1.84 -11.35 -9.37
N VAL A 143 -2.96 -10.67 -9.59
CA VAL A 143 -3.58 -9.75 -8.62
C VAL A 143 -5.06 -10.10 -8.50
N ASN A 144 -5.69 -9.68 -7.41
CA ASN A 144 -7.11 -9.94 -7.17
C ASN A 144 -7.88 -8.62 -7.09
N ILE A 145 -8.88 -8.46 -7.94
CA ILE A 145 -9.77 -7.31 -7.95
C ILE A 145 -11.04 -7.70 -7.20
N LEU A 146 -11.24 -7.10 -6.03
CA LEU A 146 -12.38 -7.39 -5.16
C LEU A 146 -13.61 -6.56 -5.54
N ARG A 147 -13.38 -5.33 -6.02
CA ARG A 147 -14.43 -4.41 -6.47
C ARG A 147 -13.87 -3.50 -7.53
N PHE A 148 -14.62 -3.29 -8.62
CA PHE A 148 -14.31 -2.32 -9.65
C PHE A 148 -15.64 -1.79 -10.20
N GLU A 149 -15.96 -0.55 -9.86
CA GLU A 149 -17.24 0.07 -10.14
C GLU A 149 -17.04 1.47 -10.72
N CYS A 150 -17.80 1.82 -11.76
CA CYS A 150 -17.96 3.19 -12.18
C CYS A 150 -18.98 3.87 -11.26
N LEU A 151 -18.52 4.84 -10.46
CA LEU A 151 -19.37 5.57 -9.54
C LEU A 151 -20.25 6.60 -10.24
N ARG A 152 -19.68 7.30 -11.23
CA ARG A 152 -20.38 8.33 -12.01
C ARG A 152 -19.59 8.72 -13.27
N GLN A 153 -20.30 9.26 -14.21
CA GLN A 153 -19.75 10.01 -15.33
C GLN A 153 -19.59 11.49 -14.91
N ILE A 154 -18.37 12.03 -15.02
CA ILE A 154 -18.05 13.42 -14.65
C ILE A 154 -18.26 14.34 -15.87
N SER A 155 -17.87 13.87 -17.05
CA SER A 155 -18.05 14.56 -18.34
C SER A 155 -18.26 13.54 -19.46
N ASN A 156 -18.38 14.00 -20.69
CA ASN A 156 -18.53 13.10 -21.84
C ASN A 156 -17.38 12.11 -22.01
N THR A 157 -16.19 12.42 -21.48
CA THR A 157 -14.98 11.61 -21.63
C THR A 157 -14.41 11.12 -20.29
N LYS A 158 -14.84 11.69 -19.15
CA LYS A 158 -14.26 11.44 -17.84
C LYS A 158 -15.22 10.71 -16.92
N PHE A 159 -14.70 9.68 -16.23
CA PHE A 159 -15.45 8.82 -15.31
C PHE A 159 -14.69 8.65 -13.99
N GLU A 160 -15.46 8.49 -12.92
CA GLU A 160 -14.93 8.21 -11.57
C GLU A 160 -15.22 6.76 -11.19
N PHE A 161 -14.21 6.10 -10.65
CA PHE A 161 -14.27 4.68 -10.29
C PHE A 161 -13.92 4.47 -8.82
N LEU A 162 -14.52 3.43 -8.24
CA LEU A 162 -14.08 2.83 -6.99
C LEU A 162 -13.43 1.48 -7.30
N ILE A 163 -12.20 1.30 -6.81
CA ILE A 163 -11.43 0.07 -7.01
C ILE A 163 -10.95 -0.44 -5.65
N ASN A 164 -11.36 -1.67 -5.29
CA ASN A 164 -10.78 -2.40 -4.16
C ASN A 164 -10.00 -3.61 -4.70
N CYS A 165 -8.73 -3.73 -4.32
CA CYS A 165 -7.85 -4.72 -4.91
C CYS A 165 -6.75 -5.16 -3.94
N SER A 166 -6.17 -6.34 -4.23
CA SER A 166 -5.03 -6.87 -3.50
C SER A 166 -3.79 -5.99 -3.65
N SER A 167 -2.85 -6.16 -2.73
CA SER A 167 -1.53 -5.54 -2.83
C SER A 167 -0.82 -5.93 -4.14
N GLY A 168 -0.04 -5.01 -4.68
CA GLY A 168 0.69 -5.22 -5.94
C GLY A 168 -0.10 -4.85 -7.19
N THR A 169 -1.40 -4.55 -7.07
CA THR A 169 -2.22 -4.08 -8.19
C THR A 169 -1.81 -2.67 -8.61
N TYR A 170 -1.62 -2.47 -9.90
CA TYR A 170 -1.41 -1.17 -10.53
C TYR A 170 -2.74 -0.66 -11.09
N VAL A 171 -3.34 0.30 -10.40
CA VAL A 171 -4.62 0.91 -10.80
C VAL A 171 -4.54 1.53 -12.19
N ARG A 172 -3.41 2.13 -12.54
CA ARG A 172 -3.16 2.70 -13.88
C ARG A 172 -3.23 1.64 -14.98
N SER A 173 -2.61 0.48 -14.77
CA SER A 173 -2.72 -0.65 -15.70
C SER A 173 -4.15 -1.16 -15.81
N LEU A 174 -4.91 -1.24 -14.69
CA LEU A 174 -6.29 -1.71 -14.70
C LEU A 174 -7.21 -0.80 -15.55
N ILE A 175 -7.04 0.53 -15.45
CA ILE A 175 -7.77 1.49 -16.28
C ILE A 175 -7.35 1.38 -17.74
N TYR A 176 -6.06 1.19 -18.03
CA TYR A 176 -5.58 0.95 -19.38
C TYR A 176 -6.17 -0.33 -19.97
N ASP A 177 -6.16 -1.44 -19.22
CA ASP A 177 -6.71 -2.73 -19.66
C ASP A 177 -8.23 -2.62 -19.92
N LEU A 178 -8.96 -1.89 -19.07
CA LEU A 178 -10.37 -1.57 -19.28
C LEU A 178 -10.56 -0.81 -20.59
N SER A 179 -9.76 0.24 -20.85
CA SER A 179 -9.88 1.04 -22.06
C SER A 179 -9.61 0.22 -23.32
N LYS A 180 -8.60 -0.65 -23.29
CA LYS A 180 -8.28 -1.56 -24.41
C LYS A 180 -9.41 -2.55 -24.68
N LYS A 181 -10.01 -3.11 -23.63
CA LYS A 181 -11.18 -4.01 -23.75
C LYS A 181 -12.37 -3.33 -24.41
N LEU A 182 -12.53 -2.03 -24.20
CA LEU A 182 -13.61 -1.21 -24.80
C LEU A 182 -13.20 -0.57 -26.14
N ASN A 183 -12.10 -1.01 -26.75
CA ASN A 183 -11.54 -0.47 -28.01
C ASN A 183 -11.31 1.05 -27.94
N SER A 184 -10.90 1.55 -26.79
CA SER A 184 -10.62 2.96 -26.52
C SER A 184 -9.23 3.14 -25.92
N LEU A 185 -8.91 4.37 -25.54
CA LEU A 185 -7.71 4.76 -24.79
C LEU A 185 -8.16 5.53 -23.56
N ALA A 186 -7.49 5.33 -22.42
CA ALA A 186 -7.76 6.11 -21.21
C ALA A 186 -6.49 6.38 -20.43
N THR A 187 -6.47 7.54 -19.77
CA THR A 187 -5.40 8.00 -18.89
C THR A 187 -5.99 8.33 -17.53
N VAL A 188 -5.32 7.89 -16.45
CA VAL A 188 -5.69 8.24 -15.08
C VAL A 188 -5.37 9.71 -14.83
N THR A 189 -6.38 10.52 -14.51
CA THR A 189 -6.23 11.96 -14.24
C THR A 189 -6.18 12.28 -12.76
N LYS A 190 -6.74 11.40 -11.89
CA LYS A 190 -6.63 11.49 -10.44
C LYS A 190 -6.62 10.09 -9.84
N LEU A 191 -5.78 9.90 -8.84
CA LEU A 191 -5.69 8.64 -8.08
C LEU A 191 -5.58 8.98 -6.60
N GLU A 192 -6.60 8.59 -5.83
CA GLU A 192 -6.63 8.76 -4.39
C GLU A 192 -6.77 7.41 -3.70
N ARG A 193 -5.82 7.04 -2.84
CA ARG A 193 -5.94 5.86 -1.99
C ARG A 193 -6.70 6.22 -0.73
N VAL A 194 -7.93 5.74 -0.58
CA VAL A 194 -8.81 6.03 0.57
C VAL A 194 -8.68 5.01 1.69
N ASN A 195 -8.19 3.80 1.39
CA ASN A 195 -7.87 2.77 2.39
C ASN A 195 -6.56 2.07 2.04
N SER A 196 -5.81 1.69 3.05
CA SER A 196 -4.59 0.87 2.95
C SER A 196 -4.50 -0.11 4.13
N GLY A 197 -5.10 -1.28 3.97
CA GLY A 197 -5.15 -2.30 5.01
C GLY A 197 -5.94 -1.85 6.23
N TYR A 198 -5.23 -1.54 7.31
CA TYR A 198 -5.82 -1.12 8.59
C TYR A 198 -6.04 0.39 8.71
N PHE A 199 -5.76 1.17 7.68
CA PHE A 199 -5.78 2.63 7.71
C PHE A 199 -6.79 3.18 6.72
N ASP A 200 -7.71 3.99 7.24
CA ASP A 200 -8.75 4.65 6.49
C ASP A 200 -8.50 6.17 6.39
N LYS A 201 -9.12 6.79 5.39
CA LYS A 201 -8.97 8.23 5.12
C LYS A 201 -9.47 9.10 6.28
N GLU A 202 -10.57 8.68 6.89
CA GLU A 202 -11.25 9.40 7.96
C GLU A 202 -10.35 9.59 9.19
N ASP A 203 -9.47 8.62 9.47
CA ASP A 203 -8.54 8.63 10.61
C ASP A 203 -7.14 9.16 10.23
N SER A 204 -6.99 9.79 9.06
CA SER A 204 -5.69 10.25 8.60
C SER A 204 -5.39 11.68 8.99
N ILE A 205 -4.10 11.99 9.13
CA ILE A 205 -3.59 13.34 9.29
C ILE A 205 -2.89 13.82 8.03
N GLY A 206 -3.13 15.06 7.61
CA GLY A 206 -2.43 15.70 6.52
C GLY A 206 -0.92 15.78 6.76
N LEU A 207 -0.10 15.60 5.70
CA LEU A 207 1.35 15.67 5.86
C LEU A 207 1.80 17.02 6.45
N ASP A 208 1.30 18.13 5.94
CA ASP A 208 1.73 19.46 6.39
C ASP A 208 1.25 19.71 7.83
N GLU A 209 0.04 19.31 8.18
CA GLU A 209 -0.48 19.36 9.55
C GLU A 209 0.42 18.58 10.53
N LEU A 210 0.84 17.36 10.16
CA LEU A 210 1.75 16.56 11.00
C LEU A 210 3.15 17.20 11.10
N LEU A 211 3.63 17.86 10.04
CA LEU A 211 4.90 18.58 10.04
C LEU A 211 4.88 19.82 10.92
N ASP A 212 3.75 20.52 10.97
CA ASP A 212 3.57 21.75 11.78
C ASP A 212 3.21 21.42 13.24
N CYS A 213 2.74 20.19 13.53
CA CYS A 213 2.35 19.76 14.87
C CYS A 213 3.55 19.87 15.86
N GLU A 214 3.35 20.53 17.01
CA GLU A 214 4.37 20.64 18.06
C GLU A 214 4.71 19.29 18.69
N ASN A 215 3.69 18.44 18.91
CA ASN A 215 3.86 17.11 19.49
C ASN A 215 3.30 16.01 18.57
N PRO A 216 4.06 15.57 17.56
CA PRO A 216 3.61 14.52 16.64
C PRO A 216 3.27 13.18 17.30
N ASN A 217 3.76 12.93 18.53
CA ASN A 217 3.45 11.68 19.25
C ASN A 217 1.96 11.49 19.52
N LEU A 218 1.17 12.56 19.55
CA LEU A 218 -0.28 12.49 19.71
C LEU A 218 -0.98 11.75 18.57
N HIS A 219 -0.35 11.70 17.39
CA HIS A 219 -0.84 11.01 16.20
C HIS A 219 -0.17 9.65 15.98
N LEU A 220 0.71 9.23 16.92
CA LEU A 220 1.36 7.92 16.84
C LEU A 220 0.38 6.82 17.26
N ILE A 221 0.16 5.88 16.35
CA ILE A 221 -0.73 4.74 16.56
C ILE A 221 0.13 3.55 17.01
N ASP A 222 -0.23 2.98 18.16
CA ASP A 222 0.44 1.80 18.68
C ASP A 222 0.25 0.58 17.78
N ILE A 223 1.26 -0.29 17.71
CA ILE A 223 1.23 -1.49 16.88
C ILE A 223 0.02 -2.39 17.23
N THR A 224 -0.28 -2.54 18.51
CA THR A 224 -1.41 -3.38 18.97
C THR A 224 -2.76 -2.80 18.58
N ASN A 225 -2.86 -1.48 18.44
CA ASN A 225 -4.08 -0.81 17.98
C ASN A 225 -4.32 -0.99 16.47
N VAL A 226 -3.25 -1.16 15.68
CA VAL A 226 -3.35 -1.44 14.25
C VAL A 226 -3.78 -2.88 14.01
N PHE A 227 -3.17 -3.84 14.72
CA PHE A 227 -3.42 -5.28 14.55
C PHE A 227 -4.32 -5.85 15.65
N ARG A 228 -5.48 -5.21 15.88
CA ARG A 228 -6.41 -5.55 17.00
C ARG A 228 -6.87 -7.01 17.05
N ASN A 229 -6.81 -7.72 15.92
CA ASN A 229 -7.25 -9.10 15.81
C ASN A 229 -6.15 -10.11 16.16
N TYR A 230 -4.95 -9.66 16.54
CA TYR A 230 -3.89 -10.56 16.99
C TYR A 230 -4.08 -10.87 18.47
N ASP A 231 -4.05 -12.17 18.82
CA ASP A 231 -4.03 -12.57 20.21
C ASP A 231 -2.75 -12.10 20.89
N ILE A 232 -2.86 -11.84 22.18
CA ILE A 232 -1.74 -11.40 23.02
C ILE A 232 -1.35 -12.52 23.97
N ILE A 233 -0.09 -12.91 23.95
CA ILE A 233 0.50 -13.89 24.85
C ILE A 233 1.47 -13.16 25.77
N ASN A 234 1.23 -13.24 27.09
CA ASN A 234 2.17 -12.74 28.07
C ASN A 234 3.09 -13.88 28.47
N ILE A 235 4.39 -13.65 28.48
CA ILE A 235 5.40 -14.67 28.82
C ILE A 235 6.10 -14.37 30.13
N SER A 236 6.65 -15.41 30.77
CA SER A 236 7.45 -15.36 32.01
C SER A 236 8.87 -14.87 31.76
N ASP A 237 9.63 -14.59 32.86
CA ASP A 237 11.04 -14.24 32.78
C ASP A 237 11.89 -15.34 32.14
N ASP A 238 11.63 -16.61 32.52
CA ASP A 238 12.33 -17.76 31.95
C ASP A 238 12.07 -17.92 30.44
N ASP A 239 10.82 -17.70 30.02
CA ASP A 239 10.44 -17.79 28.62
C ASP A 239 10.95 -16.61 27.80
N PHE A 240 11.03 -15.41 28.43
CA PHE A 240 11.64 -14.25 27.79
C PHE A 240 13.11 -14.49 27.47
N TYR A 241 13.88 -15.08 28.42
CA TYR A 241 15.27 -15.42 28.18
C TYR A 241 15.45 -16.41 27.01
N LYS A 242 14.59 -17.45 26.93
CA LYS A 242 14.61 -18.42 25.84
C LYS A 242 14.29 -17.77 24.50
N ILE A 243 13.14 -17.07 24.43
CA ILE A 243 12.61 -16.50 23.19
C ILE A 243 13.52 -15.39 22.63
N ARG A 244 14.17 -14.62 23.52
CA ARG A 244 15.16 -13.61 23.14
C ARG A 244 16.39 -14.22 22.45
N ASN A 245 16.74 -15.46 22.79
CA ASN A 245 17.85 -16.20 22.20
C ASN A 245 17.41 -17.09 21.02
N GLY A 246 16.20 -16.90 20.51
CA GLY A 246 15.66 -17.66 19.36
C GLY A 246 15.21 -19.08 19.70
N ILE A 247 15.07 -19.42 20.99
CA ILE A 247 14.59 -20.72 21.46
C ILE A 247 13.07 -20.65 21.58
N ALA A 248 12.36 -21.58 20.92
CA ALA A 248 10.91 -21.70 21.04
C ALA A 248 10.51 -22.11 22.47
N ILE A 249 9.37 -21.63 22.91
CA ILE A 249 8.80 -21.95 24.24
C ILE A 249 7.53 -22.77 24.09
N TYR A 250 7.26 -23.64 25.06
CA TYR A 250 6.05 -24.46 25.09
C TYR A 250 4.82 -23.61 25.41
N THR A 251 3.70 -23.89 24.72
CA THR A 251 2.41 -23.28 24.98
C THR A 251 1.28 -24.31 24.79
N ASN A 252 0.19 -24.19 25.56
CA ASN A 252 -1.00 -25.01 25.40
C ASN A 252 -2.01 -24.43 24.38
N LEU A 253 -1.64 -23.34 23.67
CA LEU A 253 -2.51 -22.72 22.70
C LEU A 253 -2.46 -23.47 21.36
N GLU A 254 -3.56 -23.43 20.65
CA GLU A 254 -3.66 -24.01 19.30
C GLU A 254 -2.72 -23.34 18.30
N ASN A 255 -2.42 -24.03 17.20
CA ASN A 255 -1.62 -23.50 16.12
C ASN A 255 -2.21 -22.18 15.61
N LYS A 256 -1.39 -21.15 15.57
CA LYS A 256 -1.83 -19.82 15.18
C LYS A 256 -0.69 -19.03 14.56
N ASP A 257 -0.98 -18.41 13.42
CA ASP A 257 -0.10 -17.43 12.81
C ASP A 257 -0.36 -16.04 13.42
N ASN A 258 0.73 -15.28 13.61
CA ASN A 258 0.71 -13.88 14.02
C ASN A 258 0.01 -13.64 15.37
N VAL A 259 0.68 -14.01 16.44
CA VAL A 259 0.31 -13.66 17.82
C VAL A 259 1.26 -12.60 18.37
N PHE A 260 0.75 -11.64 19.12
CA PHE A 260 1.58 -10.69 19.85
C PHE A 260 2.17 -11.34 21.09
N VAL A 261 3.46 -11.17 21.28
CA VAL A 261 4.15 -11.63 22.50
C VAL A 261 4.54 -10.42 23.33
N LYS A 262 4.06 -10.38 24.57
CA LYS A 262 4.36 -9.33 25.56
C LYS A 262 5.17 -9.90 26.72
N TYR A 263 6.09 -9.10 27.22
CA TYR A 263 6.83 -9.32 28.43
C TYR A 263 6.85 -8.04 29.26
N ASN A 264 6.49 -8.10 30.54
CA ASN A 264 6.33 -6.94 31.42
C ASN A 264 5.47 -5.82 30.80
N SER A 265 4.34 -6.19 30.19
CA SER A 265 3.42 -5.31 29.49
C SER A 265 3.97 -4.67 28.20
N GLU A 266 5.24 -4.85 27.85
CA GLU A 266 5.84 -4.37 26.61
C GLU A 266 5.67 -5.39 25.47
N LEU A 267 5.34 -4.90 24.27
CA LEU A 267 5.30 -5.72 23.07
C LEU A 267 6.72 -6.05 22.62
N ILE A 268 7.10 -7.33 22.76
CA ILE A 268 8.44 -7.79 22.37
C ILE A 268 8.53 -8.31 20.95
N GLY A 269 7.41 -8.72 20.36
CA GLY A 269 7.42 -9.20 18.98
C GLY A 269 6.10 -9.80 18.51
N VAL A 270 6.15 -10.30 17.28
CA VAL A 270 5.10 -11.13 16.67
C VAL A 270 5.65 -12.53 16.50
N GLY A 271 4.92 -13.52 17.00
CA GLY A 271 5.26 -14.93 16.95
C GLY A 271 4.27 -15.76 16.16
N THR A 272 4.59 -17.04 16.03
CA THR A 272 3.71 -18.09 15.50
C THR A 272 3.72 -19.27 16.48
N ILE A 273 2.59 -19.96 16.59
CA ILE A 273 2.42 -21.17 17.36
C ILE A 273 2.29 -22.33 16.39
N ASN A 274 3.19 -23.29 16.47
CA ASN A 274 3.16 -24.52 15.70
C ASN A 274 3.53 -25.70 16.60
N ASN A 275 2.70 -26.75 16.63
CA ASN A 275 2.92 -27.96 17.43
C ASN A 275 3.25 -27.63 18.91
N ASN A 276 2.42 -26.80 19.54
CA ASN A 276 2.57 -26.35 20.92
C ASN A 276 3.88 -25.61 21.21
N GLN A 277 4.52 -25.04 20.19
CA GLN A 277 5.73 -24.23 20.31
C GLN A 277 5.47 -22.83 19.79
N LEU A 278 5.69 -21.83 20.64
CA LEU A 278 5.69 -20.41 20.29
C LEU A 278 7.11 -19.97 19.92
N SER A 279 7.28 -19.45 18.72
CA SER A 279 8.53 -18.83 18.26
C SER A 279 8.28 -17.41 17.73
N LEU A 280 9.27 -16.50 17.90
CA LEU A 280 9.17 -15.15 17.33
C LEU A 280 9.56 -15.14 15.85
N LYS A 281 8.70 -14.55 15.03
CA LYS A 281 8.99 -14.18 13.62
C LYS A 281 9.60 -12.79 13.53
N THR A 282 9.11 -11.87 14.33
CA THR A 282 9.53 -10.46 14.30
C THR A 282 9.80 -9.98 15.72
N PHE A 283 11.02 -9.51 15.97
CA PHE A 283 11.43 -9.00 17.28
C PHE A 283 11.33 -7.46 17.30
N LEU A 284 10.61 -6.91 18.26
CA LEU A 284 10.26 -5.48 18.34
C LEU A 284 10.90 -4.73 19.54
N LEU A 285 11.51 -5.40 20.50
CA LEU A 285 12.21 -4.72 21.62
C LEU A 285 13.35 -3.83 21.12
N GLN A 286 13.57 -2.74 21.84
CA GLN A 286 14.77 -1.92 21.66
C GLN A 286 16.00 -2.70 22.10
N ASP A 287 17.10 -2.53 21.37
CA ASP A 287 18.42 -3.09 21.72
C ASP A 287 18.96 -2.40 22.94
#